data_2a3e94bbf920b0a9d3c4df674f798c20
#
_entry.id   2a3e94bbf920b0a9d3c4df674f798c20
#
_cell.length_a   1.000
_cell.length_b   1.000
_cell.length_c   1.000
_cell.angle_alpha   90.00
_cell.angle_beta   90.00
_cell.angle_gamma   90.00
#
_symmetry.space_group_name_H-M   'P 1'
#
loop_
_entity.id
_entity.type
_entity.pdbx_description
1 polymer ?
#
loop_
_entity_poly.entity_id
_entity_poly.type
_entity_poly.pdbx_seq_one_letter_code
_entity_poly.pdbx_strand_id
1 'polypeptide(L)'
;NMANSWVQAAARLDFELVLACPQGYEPRADILQEAQQEAGARITVVHDPVEAVQGADVINTDVWASMGQESEQQKRLHVFRGFQVDAELLRNAKPDCIVLHCLPAHREEEISEDVLEGPQCVAIDQAENKLHIHKAILEKHIA
;
A
#
# COMPACT_ATOMS: atom_id res chain seq x y z
N ASN A 1 -9.22 1.93 1.34
CA ASN A 1 -8.95 2.66 2.60
C ASN A 1 -7.46 2.95 2.77
N MET A 2 -6.57 1.97 2.60
CA MET A 2 -5.11 2.18 2.71
C MET A 2 -4.58 3.17 1.67
N ALA A 3 -5.00 3.07 0.41
CA ALA A 3 -4.62 4.05 -0.61
C ALA A 3 -5.01 5.48 -0.21
N ASN A 4 -6.23 5.70 0.29
CA ASN A 4 -6.64 7.01 0.77
C ASN A 4 -5.77 7.51 1.95
N SER A 5 -5.39 6.62 2.86
CA SER A 5 -4.49 6.96 3.97
C SER A 5 -3.08 7.35 3.48
N TRP A 6 -2.55 6.63 2.48
CA TRP A 6 -1.27 6.99 1.86
C TRP A 6 -1.33 8.32 1.13
N VAL A 7 -2.42 8.62 0.42
CA VAL A 7 -2.65 9.93 -0.22
C VAL A 7 -2.61 11.06 0.82
N GLN A 8 -3.31 10.88 1.95
CA GLN A 8 -3.30 11.87 3.05
C GLN A 8 -1.93 11.99 3.71
N ALA A 9 -1.19 10.88 3.83
CA ALA A 9 0.18 10.91 4.35
C ALA A 9 1.13 11.66 3.41
N ALA A 10 1.06 11.40 2.10
CA ALA A 10 1.86 12.10 1.09
C ALA A 10 1.58 13.62 1.06
N ALA A 11 0.35 14.03 1.37
CA ALA A 11 -0.01 15.45 1.51
C ALA A 11 0.63 16.13 2.74
N ARG A 12 1.07 15.37 3.74
CA ARG A 12 1.63 15.88 5.01
C ARG A 12 3.12 15.64 5.17
N LEU A 13 3.65 14.66 4.45
CA LEU A 13 5.04 14.21 4.55
C LEU A 13 5.70 14.32 3.17
N ASP A 14 6.98 14.68 3.14
CA ASP A 14 7.71 14.90 1.89
C ASP A 14 8.20 13.57 1.30
N PHE A 15 7.32 12.86 0.58
CA PHE A 15 7.66 11.70 -0.25
C PHE A 15 6.80 11.65 -1.52
N GLU A 16 7.30 10.95 -2.51
CA GLU A 16 6.58 10.66 -3.73
C GLU A 16 5.74 9.39 -3.56
N LEU A 17 4.47 9.46 -3.99
CA LEU A 17 3.54 8.34 -3.94
C LEU A 17 3.10 7.93 -5.34
N VAL A 18 3.36 6.69 -5.71
CA VAL A 18 2.80 6.07 -6.90
C VAL A 18 1.79 5.00 -6.49
N LEU A 19 0.57 5.13 -6.94
CA LEU A 19 -0.51 4.19 -6.65
C LEU A 19 -0.80 3.36 -7.90
N ALA A 20 -0.62 2.04 -7.81
CA ALA A 20 -1.00 1.09 -8.84
C ALA A 20 -2.34 0.46 -8.49
N CYS A 21 -3.32 0.59 -9.38
CA CYS A 21 -4.62 -0.05 -9.21
C CYS A 21 -5.29 -0.31 -10.57
N PRO A 22 -6.16 -1.33 -10.68
CA PRO A 22 -6.98 -1.52 -11.86
C PRO A 22 -7.90 -0.32 -12.11
N GLN A 23 -8.28 -0.11 -13.37
CA GLN A 23 -9.27 0.91 -13.73
C GLN A 23 -10.58 0.71 -12.97
N GLY A 24 -11.12 1.81 -12.42
CA GLY A 24 -12.33 1.81 -11.59
C GLY A 24 -12.10 1.47 -10.12
N TYR A 25 -10.83 1.28 -9.70
CA TYR A 25 -10.42 1.05 -8.31
C TYR A 25 -9.46 2.12 -7.78
N GLU A 26 -9.43 3.25 -8.43
CA GLU A 26 -8.63 4.41 -8.02
C GLU A 26 -9.05 4.93 -6.63
N PRO A 27 -8.17 5.63 -5.92
CA PRO A 27 -8.54 6.37 -4.72
C PRO A 27 -9.70 7.33 -4.99
N ARG A 28 -10.41 7.69 -3.94
CA ARG A 28 -11.48 8.69 -4.04
C ARG A 28 -10.95 9.98 -4.64
N ALA A 29 -11.62 10.46 -5.70
CA ALA A 29 -11.20 11.64 -6.45
C ALA A 29 -11.14 12.92 -5.58
N ASP A 30 -12.05 13.07 -4.63
CA ASP A 30 -12.05 14.20 -3.69
C ASP A 30 -10.82 14.21 -2.78
N ILE A 31 -10.43 13.06 -2.22
CA ILE A 31 -9.24 12.92 -1.38
C ILE A 31 -7.95 13.18 -2.20
N LEU A 32 -7.89 12.65 -3.41
CA LEU A 32 -6.74 12.83 -4.30
C LEU A 32 -6.58 14.30 -4.69
N GLN A 33 -7.67 14.96 -5.06
CA GLN A 33 -7.67 16.37 -5.45
C GLN A 33 -7.27 17.28 -4.28
N GLU A 34 -7.80 17.04 -3.09
CA GLU A 34 -7.45 17.79 -1.88
C GLU A 34 -5.95 17.66 -1.56
N ALA A 35 -5.42 16.44 -1.57
CA ALA A 35 -4.01 16.20 -1.33
C ALA A 35 -3.09 16.90 -2.34
N GLN A 36 -3.43 16.88 -3.61
CA GLN A 36 -2.68 17.55 -4.67
C GLN A 36 -2.69 19.08 -4.53
N GLN A 37 -3.80 19.65 -4.02
CA GLN A 37 -3.92 21.10 -3.80
C GLN A 37 -3.16 21.58 -2.56
N GLU A 38 -3.18 20.79 -1.47
CA GLU A 38 -2.62 21.23 -0.19
C GLU A 38 -1.09 21.25 -0.15
N ALA A 39 -0.43 20.29 -0.79
CA ALA A 39 1.00 20.06 -0.57
C ALA A 39 1.86 20.11 -1.82
N GLY A 40 1.27 20.38 -3.01
CA GLY A 40 2.00 20.08 -4.25
C GLY A 40 2.44 18.61 -4.30
N ALA A 41 1.70 17.75 -3.61
CA ALA A 41 2.06 16.38 -3.39
C ALA A 41 2.33 15.65 -4.71
N ARG A 42 3.46 14.99 -4.79
CA ARG A 42 3.83 14.18 -5.94
C ARG A 42 3.11 12.84 -5.85
N ILE A 43 1.84 12.84 -6.30
CA ILE A 43 0.98 11.66 -6.27
C ILE A 43 0.61 11.31 -7.71
N THR A 44 1.01 10.11 -8.12
CA THR A 44 0.70 9.57 -9.46
C THR A 44 -0.15 8.32 -9.30
N VAL A 45 -1.17 8.16 -10.16
CA VAL A 45 -1.98 6.95 -10.24
C VAL A 45 -1.68 6.29 -11.58
N VAL A 46 -1.30 5.02 -11.55
CA VAL A 46 -1.00 4.21 -12.74
C VAL A 46 -1.80 2.90 -12.70
N HIS A 47 -1.91 2.24 -13.85
CA HIS A 47 -2.65 0.99 -14.00
C HIS A 47 -1.72 -0.20 -14.31
N ASP A 48 -0.42 0.03 -14.32
CA ASP A 48 0.61 -0.99 -14.49
C ASP A 48 1.45 -1.07 -13.21
N PRO A 49 1.42 -2.19 -12.47
CA PRO A 49 2.22 -2.35 -11.27
C PRO A 49 3.74 -2.35 -11.55
N VAL A 50 4.17 -2.80 -12.72
CA VAL A 50 5.60 -2.76 -13.10
C VAL A 50 6.09 -1.32 -13.25
N GLU A 51 5.29 -0.45 -13.86
CA GLU A 51 5.57 0.99 -13.93
C GLU A 51 5.65 1.60 -12.54
N ALA A 52 4.71 1.23 -11.65
CA ALA A 52 4.63 1.81 -10.31
C ALA A 52 5.83 1.52 -9.42
N VAL A 53 6.42 0.32 -9.54
CA VAL A 53 7.51 -0.11 -8.64
C VAL A 53 8.90 0.26 -9.13
N GLN A 54 9.02 0.85 -10.33
CA GLN A 54 10.33 1.22 -10.88
C GLN A 54 11.08 2.18 -9.96
N GLY A 55 12.19 1.71 -9.40
CA GLY A 55 13.04 2.51 -8.50
C GLY A 55 12.39 2.85 -7.16
N ALA A 56 11.34 2.13 -6.75
CA ALA A 56 10.69 2.32 -5.47
C ALA A 56 11.61 1.98 -4.29
N ASP A 57 11.57 2.80 -3.25
CA ASP A 57 12.22 2.54 -1.96
C ASP A 57 11.34 1.66 -1.06
N VAL A 58 10.02 1.82 -1.19
CA VAL A 58 9.02 1.13 -0.36
C VAL A 58 7.87 0.67 -1.25
N ILE A 59 7.47 -0.58 -1.12
CA ILE A 59 6.24 -1.12 -1.70
C ILE A 59 5.28 -1.44 -0.56
N ASN A 60 4.05 -0.94 -0.62
CA ASN A 60 3.00 -1.31 0.31
C ASN A 60 1.85 -1.98 -0.44
N THR A 61 1.43 -3.14 0.05
CA THR A 61 0.22 -3.79 -0.45
C THR A 61 -0.79 -4.04 0.67
N ASP A 62 -2.01 -4.38 0.28
CA ASP A 62 -3.12 -4.69 1.19
C ASP A 62 -4.04 -5.72 0.52
N VAL A 63 -4.86 -6.39 1.30
CA VAL A 63 -5.86 -7.34 0.79
C VAL A 63 -6.77 -6.69 -0.24
N TRP A 64 -7.05 -7.39 -1.33
CA TRP A 64 -7.90 -6.86 -2.41
C TRP A 64 -9.38 -6.79 -2.04
N ALA A 65 -9.83 -7.63 -1.09
CA ALA A 65 -11.18 -7.60 -0.55
C ALA A 65 -11.13 -7.47 0.97
N SER A 66 -11.66 -6.37 1.49
CA SER A 66 -11.76 -6.15 2.94
C SER A 66 -12.84 -7.06 3.54
N MET A 67 -12.75 -7.30 4.86
CA MET A 67 -13.79 -8.00 5.62
C MET A 67 -15.17 -7.38 5.37
N GLY A 68 -16.19 -8.19 5.12
CA GLY A 68 -17.54 -7.76 4.79
C GLY A 68 -17.80 -7.52 3.30
N GLN A 69 -16.81 -7.77 2.43
CA GLN A 69 -16.95 -7.64 0.98
C GLN A 69 -16.84 -8.99 0.24
N GLU A 70 -17.22 -10.08 0.91
CA GLU A 70 -17.06 -11.44 0.38
C GLU A 70 -17.82 -11.66 -0.94
N SER A 71 -18.93 -10.95 -1.16
CA SER A 71 -19.71 -11.01 -2.40
C SER A 71 -18.95 -10.43 -3.60
N GLU A 72 -18.00 -9.52 -3.38
CA GLU A 72 -17.16 -8.93 -4.41
C GLU A 72 -15.81 -9.63 -4.56
N GLN A 73 -15.44 -10.51 -3.64
CA GLN A 73 -14.12 -11.13 -3.57
C GLN A 73 -13.71 -11.77 -4.90
N GLN A 74 -14.56 -12.60 -5.49
CA GLN A 74 -14.26 -13.28 -6.76
C GLN A 74 -14.00 -12.29 -7.91
N LYS A 75 -14.78 -11.23 -7.96
CA LYS A 75 -14.59 -10.17 -8.96
C LYS A 75 -13.25 -9.47 -8.76
N ARG A 76 -12.92 -9.14 -7.51
CA ARG A 76 -11.65 -8.46 -7.17
C ARG A 76 -10.45 -9.35 -7.45
N LEU A 77 -10.48 -10.63 -7.07
CA LEU A 77 -9.44 -11.60 -7.40
C LEU A 77 -9.15 -11.66 -8.91
N HIS A 78 -10.19 -11.60 -9.73
CA HIS A 78 -10.02 -11.60 -11.19
C HIS A 78 -9.40 -10.28 -11.69
N VAL A 79 -9.89 -9.14 -11.20
CA VAL A 79 -9.47 -7.81 -11.68
C VAL A 79 -8.07 -7.45 -11.20
N PHE A 80 -7.70 -7.83 -9.97
CA PHE A 80 -6.40 -7.52 -9.37
C PHE A 80 -5.31 -8.57 -9.64
N ARG A 81 -5.59 -9.62 -10.39
CA ARG A 81 -4.68 -10.75 -10.60
C ARG A 81 -3.26 -10.36 -11.04
N GLY A 82 -3.09 -9.25 -11.75
CA GLY A 82 -1.78 -8.75 -12.19
C GLY A 82 -1.10 -7.79 -11.21
N PHE A 83 -1.68 -7.58 -10.02
CA PHE A 83 -1.19 -6.63 -9.02
C PHE A 83 -0.59 -7.31 -7.78
N GLN A 84 -0.31 -8.61 -7.86
CA GLN A 84 0.38 -9.33 -6.80
C GLN A 84 1.80 -8.80 -6.62
N VAL A 85 2.20 -8.58 -5.38
CA VAL A 85 3.61 -8.30 -5.06
C VAL A 85 4.33 -9.63 -4.92
N ASP A 86 5.01 -10.03 -5.98
CA ASP A 86 5.82 -11.23 -6.07
C ASP A 86 7.30 -10.91 -6.32
N ALA A 87 8.16 -11.92 -6.34
CA ALA A 87 9.60 -11.73 -6.57
C ALA A 87 9.92 -11.16 -7.96
N GLU A 88 9.06 -11.36 -8.97
CA GLU A 88 9.25 -10.79 -10.29
C GLU A 88 8.99 -9.29 -10.29
N LEU A 89 7.89 -8.86 -9.69
CA LEU A 89 7.58 -7.45 -9.52
C LEU A 89 8.66 -6.74 -8.69
N LEU A 90 9.07 -7.36 -7.56
CA LEU A 90 10.05 -6.79 -6.63
C LEU A 90 11.43 -6.52 -7.28
N ARG A 91 11.83 -7.31 -8.30
CA ARG A 91 13.08 -7.08 -9.04
C ARG A 91 13.14 -5.74 -9.79
N ASN A 92 12.00 -5.09 -10.02
CA ASN A 92 11.94 -3.78 -10.69
C ASN A 92 12.11 -2.61 -9.71
N ALA A 93 12.02 -2.86 -8.42
CA ALA A 93 12.28 -1.88 -7.37
C ALA A 93 13.79 -1.74 -7.08
N LYS A 94 14.15 -0.85 -6.18
CA LYS A 94 15.55 -0.77 -5.70
C LYS A 94 15.96 -2.05 -4.97
N PRO A 95 17.25 -2.45 -5.00
CA PRO A 95 17.71 -3.67 -4.34
C PRO A 95 17.48 -3.69 -2.82
N ASP A 96 17.43 -2.53 -2.20
CA ASP A 96 17.18 -2.30 -0.77
C ASP A 96 15.72 -1.88 -0.47
N CYS A 97 14.83 -2.01 -1.45
CA CYS A 97 13.40 -1.76 -1.28
C CYS A 97 12.83 -2.63 -0.16
N ILE A 98 12.02 -2.04 0.70
CA ILE A 98 11.28 -2.77 1.73
C ILE A 98 9.82 -2.95 1.33
N VAL A 99 9.23 -4.08 1.76
CA VAL A 99 7.82 -4.40 1.53
C VAL A 99 7.03 -4.27 2.83
N LEU A 100 5.94 -3.51 2.76
CA LEU A 100 5.00 -3.27 3.85
C LEU A 100 3.68 -3.99 3.58
N HIS A 101 3.05 -4.48 4.63
CA HIS A 101 1.70 -5.01 4.62
C HIS A 101 1.00 -4.73 5.94
N CYS A 102 -0.20 -4.16 5.90
CA CYS A 102 -0.91 -3.79 7.13
C CYS A 102 -1.48 -4.99 7.92
N LEU A 103 -1.43 -6.19 7.32
CA LEU A 103 -1.96 -7.43 7.87
C LEU A 103 -3.47 -7.38 8.23
N PRO A 104 -4.22 -8.51 8.15
CA PRO A 104 -3.76 -9.85 7.71
C PRO A 104 -3.45 -9.91 6.21
N ALA A 105 -2.55 -10.80 5.79
CA ALA A 105 -2.20 -11.04 4.40
C ALA A 105 -2.83 -12.33 3.86
N HIS A 106 -3.22 -12.32 2.58
CA HIS A 106 -3.64 -13.53 1.87
C HIS A 106 -2.53 -13.95 0.91
N ARG A 107 -1.78 -14.98 1.33
CA ARG A 107 -0.71 -15.53 0.49
C ARG A 107 -1.24 -15.96 -0.87
N GLU A 108 -0.46 -15.72 -1.92
CA GLU A 108 -0.79 -16.01 -3.31
C GLU A 108 -1.98 -15.20 -3.88
N GLU A 109 -2.48 -14.23 -3.12
CA GLU A 109 -3.39 -13.20 -3.62
C GLU A 109 -2.61 -11.91 -3.85
N GLU A 110 -2.64 -10.95 -2.92
CA GLU A 110 -1.98 -9.65 -3.07
C GLU A 110 -0.47 -9.68 -2.86
N ILE A 111 0.04 -10.73 -2.21
CA ILE A 111 1.46 -10.95 -1.94
C ILE A 111 1.80 -12.44 -2.01
N SER A 112 2.92 -12.77 -2.65
CA SER A 112 3.41 -14.15 -2.68
C SER A 112 4.06 -14.55 -1.35
N GLU A 113 4.06 -15.86 -1.05
CA GLU A 113 4.63 -16.36 0.20
C GLU A 113 6.12 -16.07 0.31
N ASP A 114 6.88 -16.21 -0.76
CA ASP A 114 8.32 -15.95 -0.78
C ASP A 114 8.69 -14.49 -0.54
N VAL A 115 7.85 -13.54 -0.96
CA VAL A 115 8.03 -12.11 -0.63
C VAL A 115 7.60 -11.84 0.80
N LEU A 116 6.45 -12.35 1.23
CA LEU A 116 5.93 -12.12 2.58
C LEU A 116 6.89 -12.63 3.68
N GLU A 117 7.50 -13.78 3.46
CA GLU A 117 8.48 -14.39 4.38
C GLU A 117 9.93 -13.98 4.04
N GLY A 118 10.10 -13.17 3.01
CA GLY A 118 11.41 -12.74 2.50
C GLY A 118 12.05 -11.64 3.36
N PRO A 119 13.36 -11.43 3.22
CA PRO A 119 14.13 -10.50 4.05
C PRO A 119 13.77 -9.02 3.82
N GLN A 120 13.12 -8.68 2.72
CA GLN A 120 12.69 -7.31 2.41
C GLN A 120 11.32 -6.99 3.00
N CYS A 121 10.55 -7.98 3.44
CA CYS A 121 9.24 -7.77 4.06
C CYS A 121 9.40 -7.41 5.54
N VAL A 122 8.95 -6.22 5.90
CA VAL A 122 8.98 -5.71 7.28
C VAL A 122 7.57 -5.56 7.87
N ALA A 123 6.62 -6.37 7.40
CA ALA A 123 5.22 -6.32 7.84
C ALA A 123 5.06 -6.58 9.34
N ILE A 124 5.91 -7.43 9.93
CA ILE A 124 5.90 -7.73 11.38
C ILE A 124 6.42 -6.52 12.17
N ASP A 125 7.52 -5.91 11.74
CA ASP A 125 8.05 -4.69 12.37
C ASP A 125 7.04 -3.53 12.25
N GLN A 126 6.37 -3.42 11.11
CA GLN A 126 5.27 -2.47 10.91
C GLN A 126 4.12 -2.72 11.89
N ALA A 127 3.76 -3.98 12.13
CA ALA A 127 2.71 -4.34 13.08
C ALA A 127 3.11 -4.00 14.53
N GLU A 128 4.36 -4.23 14.92
CA GLU A 128 4.90 -3.81 16.21
C GLU A 128 4.89 -2.29 16.36
N ASN A 129 5.29 -1.55 15.33
CA ASN A 129 5.30 -0.09 15.34
C ASN A 129 3.91 0.53 15.54
N LYS A 130 2.83 -0.17 15.19
CA LYS A 130 1.46 0.29 15.54
C LYS A 130 1.27 0.42 17.05
N LEU A 131 1.82 -0.49 17.85
CA LEU A 131 1.74 -0.40 19.30
C LEU A 131 2.44 0.87 19.80
N HIS A 132 3.64 1.15 19.32
CA HIS A 132 4.43 2.29 19.78
C HIS A 132 3.81 3.62 19.41
N ILE A 133 3.34 3.78 18.17
CA ILE A 133 2.71 5.02 17.72
C ILE A 133 1.36 5.25 18.40
N HIS A 134 0.55 4.21 18.62
CA HIS A 134 -0.72 4.35 19.33
C HIS A 134 -0.50 4.74 20.79
N LYS A 135 0.50 4.17 21.48
CA LYS A 135 0.87 4.60 22.83
C LYS A 135 1.24 6.08 22.87
N ALA A 136 2.07 6.56 21.96
CA ALA A 136 2.48 7.95 21.89
C ALA A 136 1.30 8.89 21.61
N ILE A 137 0.36 8.50 20.74
CA ILE A 137 -0.86 9.27 20.46
C ILE A 137 -1.74 9.36 21.72
N LEU A 138 -1.97 8.23 22.40
CA LEU A 138 -2.76 8.19 23.62
C LEU A 138 -2.12 9.04 24.72
N GLU A 139 -0.83 8.91 24.94
CA GLU A 139 -0.09 9.72 25.94
C GLU A 139 -0.25 11.22 25.64
N LYS A 140 -0.12 11.64 24.38
CA LYS A 140 -0.27 13.05 23.99
C LYS A 140 -1.68 13.62 24.17
N HIS A 141 -2.72 12.80 24.04
CA HIS A 141 -4.11 13.28 23.97
C HIS A 141 -4.95 12.95 25.22
N ILE A 142 -4.48 12.10 26.11
CA ILE A 142 -5.21 11.67 27.32
C ILE A 142 -4.50 12.13 28.60
N ALA A 143 -3.20 12.45 28.54
CA ALA A 143 -2.42 12.93 29.67
C ALA A 143 -2.72 14.39 30.03
#